data_5752e2c958d945c39cb23d719d664dec
#
_entry.id   5752e2c958d945c39cb23d719d664dec
#
_cell.length_a   1.000
_cell.length_b   1.000
_cell.length_c   1.000
_cell.angle_alpha   90.00
_cell.angle_beta   90.00
_cell.angle_gamma   90.00
#
_symmetry.space_group_name_H-M   'P 1'
#
loop_
_entity.id
_entity.type
_entity.pdbx_description
1 polymer ?
#
loop_
_entity_poly.entity_id
_entity_poly.type
_entity_poly.pdbx_seq_one_letter_code
_entity_poly.pdbx_strand_id
1 'polypeptide(L)'
;MPRTADYTIQGFLYQFNKTALEILGAEEDDEVTVEGIVEDIEVATPTTVTAVQCKYHEASTSFTASAVYKPLLQMLKHFSDNQERNIRYVLFAHFSGVPTPEPSIDKATLVAALSSKDKELEKHIRVIPSHIDLDSFLGRFTMEFGPSYDEIVKRVFEQLEASEIPKGDIETLVYPNAIHMIATLSIKHDEAKRKITKKKFISDLLAIRKTAISRWTLALKTREKLIQARRKQLKINLDKNARLRYFIIDPNSIEDYHSEIVIFISDYIDKYHFKPAHINTPTFCLCADRSEIQDIQHRLYQKGIVSNDGYLGGQFEESYFFREPLISKGAGGETKREFSLRILSWEDHGNVLNNRKCDDLFIVGEPDCNSLDTVDVNVERLAGASMKEIKYVMGVSNVYE
;
A
#
# COMPACT_ATOMS: atom_id res chain seq x y z
N MET A 1 20.26 -7.45 15.52
CA MET A 1 20.61 -6.90 14.20
C MET A 1 19.34 -6.27 13.65
N PRO A 2 19.37 -5.02 13.18
CA PRO A 2 18.21 -4.44 12.49
C PRO A 2 17.91 -5.30 11.26
N ARG A 3 16.64 -5.57 11.01
CA ARG A 3 16.22 -6.42 9.89
C ARG A 3 16.48 -5.67 8.58
N THR A 4 17.14 -6.29 7.63
CA THR A 4 17.44 -5.71 6.29
C THR A 4 16.16 -5.20 5.60
N ALA A 5 15.02 -5.82 5.90
CA ALA A 5 13.70 -5.41 5.40
C ALA A 5 13.26 -4.03 5.91
N ASP A 6 13.56 -3.69 7.17
CA ASP A 6 13.16 -2.40 7.76
C ASP A 6 13.85 -1.21 7.08
N TYR A 7 15.14 -1.35 6.78
CA TYR A 7 15.89 -0.32 6.03
C TYR A 7 15.37 -0.15 4.59
N THR A 8 14.95 -1.24 3.95
CA THR A 8 14.40 -1.18 2.59
C THR A 8 13.07 -0.42 2.58
N ILE A 9 12.17 -0.73 3.51
CA ILE A 9 10.88 -0.03 3.64
C ILE A 9 11.10 1.45 3.95
N GLN A 10 12.02 1.77 4.85
CA GLN A 10 12.32 3.14 5.24
C GLN A 10 12.91 3.95 4.06
N GLY A 11 13.76 3.32 3.25
CA GLY A 11 14.27 3.91 2.01
C GLY A 11 13.15 4.26 1.02
N PHE A 12 12.20 3.35 0.80
CA PHE A 12 11.04 3.63 -0.04
C PHE A 12 10.13 4.72 0.54
N LEU A 13 9.88 4.70 1.84
CA LEU A 13 9.07 5.76 2.47
C LEU A 13 9.75 7.13 2.36
N TYR A 14 11.09 7.19 2.45
CA TYR A 14 11.84 8.42 2.23
C TYR A 14 11.68 8.93 0.80
N GLN A 15 11.81 8.04 -0.18
CA GLN A 15 11.56 8.32 -1.59
C GLN A 15 10.12 8.79 -1.84
N PHE A 16 9.11 8.14 -1.25
CA PHE A 16 7.71 8.55 -1.39
C PHE A 16 7.44 9.93 -0.78
N ASN A 17 8.11 10.28 0.33
CA ASN A 17 8.03 11.63 0.89
C ASN A 17 8.66 12.67 -0.03
N LYS A 18 9.84 12.38 -0.63
CA LYS A 18 10.44 13.26 -1.62
C LYS A 18 9.54 13.41 -2.85
N THR A 19 8.94 12.31 -3.33
CA THR A 19 7.96 12.33 -4.43
C THR A 19 6.76 13.23 -4.10
N ALA A 20 6.23 13.14 -2.87
CA ALA A 20 5.14 14.02 -2.42
C ALA A 20 5.56 15.50 -2.45
N LEU A 21 6.77 15.83 -2.00
CA LEU A 21 7.30 17.19 -2.06
C LEU A 21 7.46 17.68 -3.49
N GLU A 22 7.95 16.85 -4.42
CA GLU A 22 8.05 17.22 -5.84
C GLU A 22 6.66 17.50 -6.45
N ILE A 23 5.67 16.64 -6.18
CA ILE A 23 4.29 16.84 -6.67
C ILE A 23 3.70 18.13 -6.09
N LEU A 24 3.85 18.35 -4.77
CA LEU A 24 3.29 19.51 -4.09
C LEU A 24 4.02 20.83 -4.45
N GLY A 25 5.30 20.74 -4.80
CA GLY A 25 6.13 21.88 -5.23
C GLY A 25 6.03 22.22 -6.72
N ALA A 26 5.50 21.31 -7.54
CA ALA A 26 5.32 21.52 -8.98
C ALA A 26 4.25 22.59 -9.28
N GLU A 27 4.26 23.15 -10.48
CA GLU A 27 3.15 23.95 -10.99
C GLU A 27 1.92 23.05 -11.19
N GLU A 28 0.72 23.65 -11.30
CA GLU A 28 -0.54 22.88 -11.32
C GLU A 28 -0.64 21.86 -12.45
N ASP A 29 -0.10 22.20 -13.62
CA ASP A 29 -0.19 21.42 -14.86
C ASP A 29 1.12 20.63 -15.18
N ASP A 30 2.17 20.78 -14.39
CA ASP A 30 3.41 20.02 -14.57
C ASP A 30 3.15 18.54 -14.25
N GLU A 31 3.68 17.65 -15.10
CA GLU A 31 3.57 16.20 -14.88
C GLU A 31 4.73 15.67 -14.03
N VAL A 32 4.40 15.03 -12.95
CA VAL A 32 5.35 14.26 -12.15
C VAL A 32 5.15 12.76 -12.42
N THR A 33 6.21 12.10 -12.89
CA THR A 33 6.23 10.65 -13.10
C THR A 33 6.89 9.98 -11.89
N VAL A 34 6.18 9.05 -11.28
CA VAL A 34 6.67 8.23 -10.15
C VAL A 34 7.36 7.01 -10.72
N GLU A 35 8.56 6.68 -10.24
CA GLU A 35 9.39 5.60 -10.82
C GLU A 35 9.52 5.77 -12.34
N GLY A 36 10.15 6.86 -12.76
CA GLY A 36 10.44 7.16 -14.15
C GLY A 36 11.32 6.08 -14.80
N ILE A 37 11.55 6.21 -16.11
CA ILE A 37 12.43 5.27 -16.84
C ILE A 37 13.86 5.35 -16.32
N VAL A 38 14.27 6.51 -15.83
CA VAL A 38 15.65 6.88 -15.54
C VAL A 38 15.92 6.87 -14.06
N GLU A 39 15.06 7.51 -13.30
CA GLU A 39 15.28 7.83 -11.90
C GLU A 39 13.98 7.66 -11.11
N ASP A 40 14.11 7.74 -9.81
CA ASP A 40 12.98 7.52 -8.87
C ASP A 40 11.81 8.49 -9.13
N ILE A 41 12.11 9.73 -9.55
CA ILE A 41 11.10 10.77 -9.80
C ILE A 41 11.50 11.58 -11.03
N GLU A 42 10.56 11.83 -11.92
CA GLU A 42 10.76 12.76 -13.04
C GLU A 42 9.70 13.86 -12.99
N VAL A 43 10.15 15.11 -12.99
CA VAL A 43 9.28 16.29 -13.08
C VAL A 43 9.44 16.88 -14.48
N ALA A 44 8.40 16.79 -15.28
CA ALA A 44 8.39 17.30 -16.64
C ALA A 44 7.63 18.64 -16.71
N THR A 45 8.38 19.68 -17.08
CA THR A 45 7.82 20.97 -17.49
C THR A 45 7.83 21.07 -19.03
N PRO A 46 7.20 22.09 -19.65
CA PRO A 46 7.22 22.22 -21.10
C PRO A 46 8.61 22.32 -21.75
N THR A 47 9.64 22.72 -20.97
CA THR A 47 10.97 23.00 -21.50
C THR A 47 12.08 22.11 -20.92
N THR A 48 11.83 21.47 -19.79
CA THR A 48 12.89 20.75 -19.06
C THR A 48 12.31 19.53 -18.35
N VAL A 49 13.09 18.46 -18.26
CA VAL A 49 12.83 17.32 -17.39
C VAL A 49 13.83 17.35 -16.24
N THR A 50 13.36 17.29 -15.00
CA THR A 50 14.21 17.10 -13.83
C THR A 50 14.08 15.65 -13.38
N ALA A 51 15.17 14.91 -13.43
CA ALA A 51 15.25 13.51 -13.00
C ALA A 51 15.92 13.46 -11.61
N VAL A 52 15.18 12.98 -10.61
CA VAL A 52 15.62 12.96 -9.22
C VAL A 52 15.79 11.52 -8.75
N GLN A 53 17.01 11.18 -8.31
CA GLN A 53 17.28 9.91 -7.64
C GLN A 53 17.41 10.11 -6.13
N CYS A 54 16.71 9.29 -5.35
CA CYS A 54 16.71 9.35 -3.90
C CYS A 54 17.59 8.26 -3.30
N LYS A 55 18.39 8.62 -2.28
CA LYS A 55 19.15 7.66 -1.48
C LYS A 55 19.03 8.00 0.00
N TYR A 56 18.74 7.00 0.82
CA TYR A 56 18.59 7.14 2.26
C TYR A 56 19.62 6.27 2.99
N HIS A 57 20.60 6.92 3.65
CA HIS A 57 21.71 6.28 4.34
C HIS A 57 21.70 6.61 5.83
N GLU A 58 20.68 6.19 6.57
CA GLU A 58 20.58 6.48 8.00
C GLU A 58 21.69 5.84 8.83
N ALA A 59 22.15 4.65 8.46
CA ALA A 59 23.21 3.95 9.16
C ALA A 59 24.61 4.51 8.90
N SER A 60 24.78 5.40 7.90
CA SER A 60 26.08 5.99 7.55
C SER A 60 26.31 7.25 8.37
N THR A 61 27.30 7.21 9.26
CA THR A 61 27.65 8.34 10.13
C THR A 61 28.34 9.49 9.39
N SER A 62 28.80 9.28 8.15
CA SER A 62 29.44 10.31 7.33
C SER A 62 29.22 10.05 5.84
N PHE A 63 29.19 11.12 5.06
CA PHE A 63 29.21 11.03 3.62
C PHE A 63 30.59 10.59 3.09
N THR A 64 30.58 9.66 2.14
CA THR A 64 31.73 9.33 1.30
C THR A 64 31.31 9.32 -0.16
N ALA A 65 32.13 9.90 -1.06
CA ALA A 65 31.79 9.96 -2.48
C ALA A 65 31.49 8.57 -3.10
N SER A 66 32.17 7.52 -2.61
CA SER A 66 31.98 6.15 -3.09
C SER A 66 30.56 5.59 -2.79
N ALA A 67 29.88 6.09 -1.76
CA ALA A 67 28.51 5.68 -1.45
C ALA A 67 27.50 6.05 -2.54
N VAL A 68 27.84 7.02 -3.38
CA VAL A 68 26.98 7.51 -4.48
C VAL A 68 27.51 7.19 -5.87
N TYR A 69 28.56 6.36 -6.00
CA TYR A 69 29.10 6.00 -7.32
C TYR A 69 28.09 5.28 -8.20
N LYS A 70 27.33 4.35 -7.65
CA LYS A 70 26.33 3.61 -8.44
C LYS A 70 25.28 4.54 -9.06
N PRO A 71 24.56 5.40 -8.31
CA PRO A 71 23.62 6.35 -8.90
C PRO A 71 24.31 7.32 -9.88
N LEU A 72 25.51 7.81 -9.59
CA LEU A 72 26.24 8.67 -10.53
C LEU A 72 26.52 7.98 -11.88
N LEU A 73 26.92 6.71 -11.85
CA LEU A 73 27.16 5.93 -13.08
C LEU A 73 25.87 5.67 -13.85
N GLN A 74 24.75 5.47 -13.17
CA GLN A 74 23.44 5.33 -13.80
C GLN A 74 23.02 6.63 -14.50
N MET A 75 23.13 7.77 -13.81
CA MET A 75 22.86 9.09 -14.37
C MET A 75 23.79 9.43 -15.56
N LEU A 76 25.07 9.11 -15.45
CA LEU A 76 26.03 9.29 -16.55
C LEU A 76 25.63 8.47 -17.79
N LYS A 77 25.24 7.22 -17.60
CA LYS A 77 24.77 6.38 -18.71
C LYS A 77 23.53 6.98 -19.37
N HIS A 78 22.56 7.40 -18.56
CA HIS A 78 21.36 8.02 -19.10
C HIS A 78 21.68 9.35 -19.82
N PHE A 79 22.56 10.18 -19.27
CA PHE A 79 23.01 11.41 -19.92
C PHE A 79 23.65 11.09 -21.28
N SER A 80 24.48 10.04 -21.35
CA SER A 80 25.12 9.66 -22.63
C SER A 80 24.12 9.27 -23.71
N ASP A 81 23.00 8.66 -23.30
CA ASP A 81 21.95 8.20 -24.22
C ASP A 81 20.96 9.32 -24.63
N ASN A 82 20.94 10.43 -23.89
CA ASN A 82 19.92 11.49 -24.04
C ASN A 82 20.50 12.89 -24.12
N GLN A 83 21.68 13.07 -24.73
CA GLN A 83 22.38 14.35 -24.78
C GLN A 83 21.57 15.49 -25.42
N GLU A 84 20.73 15.17 -26.41
CA GLU A 84 19.87 16.10 -27.12
C GLU A 84 18.70 16.62 -26.29
N ARG A 85 18.36 15.96 -25.20
CA ARG A 85 17.24 16.34 -24.32
C ARG A 85 17.71 17.31 -23.25
N ASN A 86 16.88 18.29 -22.90
CA ASN A 86 17.14 19.19 -21.80
C ASN A 86 16.76 18.55 -20.46
N ILE A 87 17.64 17.70 -19.93
CA ILE A 87 17.43 16.98 -18.69
C ILE A 87 18.37 17.52 -17.62
N ARG A 88 17.83 17.83 -16.45
CA ARG A 88 18.59 18.10 -15.21
C ARG A 88 18.59 16.86 -14.35
N TYR A 89 19.73 16.57 -13.73
CA TYR A 89 19.93 15.42 -12.85
C TYR A 89 20.10 15.88 -11.42
N VAL A 90 19.29 15.37 -10.52
CA VAL A 90 19.37 15.68 -9.08
C VAL A 90 19.57 14.39 -8.31
N LEU A 91 20.69 14.27 -7.62
CA LEU A 91 20.92 13.21 -6.64
C LEU A 91 20.58 13.73 -5.25
N PHE A 92 19.40 13.34 -4.76
CA PHE A 92 18.91 13.68 -3.43
C PHE A 92 19.25 12.57 -2.44
N ALA A 93 20.15 12.86 -1.48
CA ALA A 93 20.65 11.82 -0.58
C ALA A 93 20.71 12.29 0.86
N HIS A 94 20.25 11.42 1.79
CA HIS A 94 20.39 11.65 3.23
C HIS A 94 21.57 10.85 3.80
N PHE A 95 22.40 11.53 4.56
CA PHE A 95 23.44 10.96 5.43
C PHE A 95 23.33 11.61 6.81
N SER A 96 23.50 10.85 7.87
CA SER A 96 23.37 11.36 9.25
C SER A 96 24.49 12.38 9.63
N GLY A 97 25.63 12.32 8.95
CA GLY A 97 26.72 13.28 9.10
C GLY A 97 27.24 13.78 7.75
N VAL A 98 26.98 15.04 7.45
CA VAL A 98 27.50 15.72 6.25
C VAL A 98 28.50 16.77 6.69
N PRO A 99 29.73 16.80 6.11
CA PRO A 99 30.74 17.82 6.40
C PRO A 99 30.23 19.23 6.05
N THR A 100 30.72 20.22 6.77
CA THR A 100 30.49 21.64 6.46
C THR A 100 31.80 22.27 6.00
N PRO A 101 31.88 22.87 4.80
CA PRO A 101 30.81 23.01 3.78
C PRO A 101 30.39 21.67 3.19
N GLU A 102 29.15 21.61 2.69
CA GLU A 102 28.63 20.41 2.01
C GLU A 102 29.54 20.02 0.84
N PRO A 103 29.90 18.73 0.72
CA PRO A 103 30.75 18.28 -0.37
C PRO A 103 30.00 18.31 -1.70
N SER A 104 30.64 18.75 -2.76
CA SER A 104 30.12 18.70 -4.12
C SER A 104 30.74 17.53 -4.89
N ILE A 105 30.00 17.04 -5.88
CA ILE A 105 30.51 16.07 -6.85
C ILE A 105 31.21 16.84 -7.96
N ASP A 106 32.49 16.58 -8.09
CA ASP A 106 33.35 17.18 -9.12
C ASP A 106 33.79 16.17 -10.19
N LYS A 107 34.53 16.64 -11.17
CA LYS A 107 35.06 15.80 -12.25
C LYS A 107 36.00 14.71 -11.74
N ALA A 108 36.77 14.98 -10.69
CA ALA A 108 37.67 13.99 -10.11
C ALA A 108 36.87 12.83 -9.48
N THR A 109 35.79 13.15 -8.83
CA THR A 109 34.84 12.15 -8.27
C THR A 109 34.24 11.27 -9.36
N LEU A 110 33.82 11.85 -10.50
CA LEU A 110 33.29 11.09 -11.61
C LEU A 110 34.32 10.17 -12.25
N VAL A 111 35.55 10.67 -12.43
CA VAL A 111 36.70 9.87 -12.92
C VAL A 111 36.99 8.72 -11.95
N ALA A 112 36.98 8.97 -10.64
CA ALA A 112 37.16 7.94 -9.63
C ALA A 112 36.07 6.88 -9.69
N ALA A 113 34.82 7.27 -9.88
CA ALA A 113 33.70 6.33 -10.05
C ALA A 113 33.85 5.46 -11.30
N LEU A 114 34.20 6.06 -12.44
CA LEU A 114 34.46 5.36 -13.71
C LEU A 114 35.69 4.43 -13.66
N SER A 115 36.63 4.69 -12.76
CA SER A 115 37.88 3.91 -12.56
C SER A 115 37.76 2.92 -11.39
N SER A 116 36.56 2.77 -10.80
CA SER A 116 36.35 1.90 -9.66
C SER A 116 36.59 0.43 -10.02
N LYS A 117 37.25 -0.30 -9.10
CA LYS A 117 37.51 -1.73 -9.21
C LYS A 117 36.44 -2.57 -8.52
N ASP A 118 35.35 -1.96 -8.04
CA ASP A 118 34.25 -2.64 -7.43
C ASP A 118 33.49 -3.44 -8.50
N LYS A 119 33.37 -4.76 -8.27
CA LYS A 119 32.70 -5.68 -9.19
C LYS A 119 31.20 -5.36 -9.40
N GLU A 120 30.56 -4.79 -8.40
CA GLU A 120 29.15 -4.38 -8.53
C GLU A 120 28.98 -3.17 -9.45
N LEU A 121 29.99 -2.31 -9.55
CA LEU A 121 29.98 -1.14 -10.40
C LEU A 121 30.44 -1.45 -11.83
N GLU A 122 31.19 -2.52 -12.05
CA GLU A 122 31.77 -2.88 -13.36
C GLU A 122 30.74 -2.92 -14.48
N LYS A 123 29.55 -3.49 -14.22
CA LYS A 123 28.46 -3.55 -15.20
C LYS A 123 27.92 -2.17 -15.61
N HIS A 124 27.95 -1.21 -14.69
CA HIS A 124 27.53 0.17 -14.96
C HIS A 124 28.60 0.93 -15.72
N ILE A 125 29.89 0.74 -15.37
CA ILE A 125 31.02 1.38 -16.02
C ILE A 125 31.15 0.96 -17.48
N ARG A 126 31.02 -0.36 -17.76
CA ARG A 126 31.21 -0.92 -19.12
C ARG A 126 30.24 -0.36 -20.18
N VAL A 127 29.08 0.12 -19.76
CA VAL A 127 28.05 0.63 -20.68
C VAL A 127 28.16 2.14 -20.92
N ILE A 128 29.04 2.84 -20.21
CA ILE A 128 29.28 4.27 -20.38
C ILE A 128 30.36 4.49 -21.44
N PRO A 129 30.14 5.33 -22.48
CA PRO A 129 31.15 5.63 -23.49
C PRO A 129 32.38 6.26 -22.89
N SER A 130 33.57 5.84 -23.35
CA SER A 130 34.87 6.39 -22.86
C SER A 130 35.09 7.87 -23.15
N HIS A 131 34.36 8.43 -24.11
CA HIS A 131 34.43 9.82 -24.54
C HIS A 131 33.30 10.70 -23.99
N ILE A 132 32.64 10.25 -22.92
CA ILE A 132 31.56 11.02 -22.32
C ILE A 132 32.02 12.38 -21.83
N ASP A 133 31.26 13.45 -22.14
CA ASP A 133 31.52 14.80 -21.69
C ASP A 133 31.10 15.00 -20.24
N LEU A 134 32.04 14.82 -19.32
CA LEU A 134 31.81 14.97 -17.88
C LEU A 134 31.51 16.42 -17.46
N ASP A 135 32.07 17.41 -18.17
CA ASP A 135 31.84 18.82 -17.84
C ASP A 135 30.43 19.24 -18.23
N SER A 136 29.93 18.79 -19.39
CA SER A 136 28.53 18.98 -19.79
C SER A 136 27.55 18.26 -18.86
N PHE A 137 27.88 17.06 -18.38
CA PHE A 137 27.06 16.37 -17.35
C PHE A 137 27.01 17.18 -16.07
N LEU A 138 28.19 17.63 -15.53
CA LEU A 138 28.23 18.42 -14.30
C LEU A 138 27.46 19.74 -14.41
N GLY A 139 27.40 20.33 -15.60
CA GLY A 139 26.59 21.52 -15.86
C GLY A 139 25.07 21.27 -15.75
N ARG A 140 24.64 20.00 -15.77
CA ARG A 140 23.24 19.58 -15.63
C ARG A 140 22.96 18.77 -14.35
N PHE A 141 24.00 18.56 -13.52
CA PHE A 141 23.93 17.73 -12.33
C PHE A 141 23.96 18.57 -11.04
N THR A 142 23.15 18.18 -10.07
CA THR A 142 23.18 18.76 -8.72
C THR A 142 23.09 17.64 -7.70
N MET A 143 23.91 17.70 -6.66
CA MET A 143 23.73 16.88 -5.46
C MET A 143 23.09 17.71 -4.36
N GLU A 144 22.02 17.18 -3.78
CA GLU A 144 21.27 17.76 -2.67
C GLU A 144 21.34 16.84 -1.46
N PHE A 145 21.77 17.38 -0.31
CA PHE A 145 21.71 16.66 0.95
C PHE A 145 20.32 16.82 1.59
N GLY A 146 19.58 15.71 1.59
CA GLY A 146 18.22 15.66 2.13
C GLY A 146 18.21 15.67 3.66
N PRO A 147 17.12 16.14 4.28
CA PRO A 147 16.95 16.15 5.73
C PRO A 147 16.73 14.74 6.29
N SER A 148 16.65 14.62 7.62
CA SER A 148 16.23 13.36 8.27
C SER A 148 14.83 12.95 7.85
N TYR A 149 14.48 11.67 8.12
CA TYR A 149 13.15 11.15 7.82
C TYR A 149 12.04 11.97 8.49
N ASP A 150 12.21 12.34 9.75
CA ASP A 150 11.21 13.13 10.49
C ASP A 150 11.03 14.53 9.91
N GLU A 151 12.12 15.14 9.49
CA GLU A 151 12.08 16.49 8.91
C GLU A 151 11.46 16.49 7.50
N ILE A 152 11.71 15.45 6.67
CA ILE A 152 11.06 15.37 5.35
C ILE A 152 9.54 15.16 5.50
N VAL A 153 9.09 14.33 6.46
CA VAL A 153 7.67 14.15 6.77
C VAL A 153 7.04 15.47 7.21
N LYS A 154 7.72 16.22 8.10
CA LYS A 154 7.25 17.54 8.54
C LYS A 154 7.08 18.51 7.37
N ARG A 155 8.04 18.56 6.44
CA ARG A 155 7.94 19.38 5.21
C ARG A 155 6.75 18.96 4.34
N VAL A 156 6.46 17.66 4.22
CA VAL A 156 5.26 17.19 3.52
C VAL A 156 3.99 17.71 4.19
N PHE A 157 3.92 17.66 5.53
CA PHE A 157 2.77 18.20 6.28
C PHE A 157 2.60 19.70 6.04
N GLU A 158 3.67 20.47 6.09
CA GLU A 158 3.68 21.91 5.83
C GLU A 158 3.17 22.23 4.41
N GLN A 159 3.59 21.46 3.39
CA GLN A 159 3.12 21.65 2.02
C GLN A 159 1.66 21.23 1.83
N LEU A 160 1.19 20.18 2.52
CA LEU A 160 -0.22 19.79 2.52
C LEU A 160 -1.09 20.87 3.19
N GLU A 161 -0.62 21.45 4.31
CA GLU A 161 -1.31 22.56 4.99
C GLU A 161 -1.36 23.81 4.08
N ALA A 162 -0.28 24.12 3.38
CA ALA A 162 -0.21 25.21 2.40
C ALA A 162 -1.14 25.00 1.19
N SER A 163 -1.56 23.77 0.93
CA SER A 163 -2.53 23.40 -0.12
C SER A 163 -3.98 23.43 0.38
N GLU A 164 -4.28 24.19 1.43
CA GLU A 164 -5.62 24.39 2.03
C GLU A 164 -6.26 23.11 2.62
N ILE A 165 -5.44 22.11 2.93
CA ILE A 165 -5.92 20.88 3.55
C ILE A 165 -6.08 21.12 5.07
N PRO A 166 -7.24 20.75 5.67
CA PRO A 166 -7.46 20.94 7.10
C PRO A 166 -6.40 20.20 7.94
N LYS A 167 -5.74 20.92 8.84
CA LYS A 167 -4.64 20.40 9.67
C LYS A 167 -5.00 19.14 10.45
N GLY A 168 -6.25 19.04 10.94
CA GLY A 168 -6.73 17.86 11.67
C GLY A 168 -6.80 16.58 10.85
N ASP A 169 -6.87 16.69 9.53
CA ASP A 169 -6.98 15.57 8.61
C ASP A 169 -5.61 15.11 8.07
N ILE A 170 -4.57 15.95 8.18
CA ILE A 170 -3.27 15.67 7.53
C ILE A 170 -2.67 14.36 8.04
N GLU A 171 -2.49 14.21 9.35
CA GLU A 171 -1.72 13.09 9.92
C GLU A 171 -2.41 11.72 9.73
N THR A 172 -3.74 11.66 9.88
CA THR A 172 -4.48 10.38 9.94
C THR A 172 -5.30 10.05 8.71
N LEU A 173 -5.52 11.01 7.83
CA LEU A 173 -6.32 10.80 6.61
C LEU A 173 -5.50 11.13 5.35
N VAL A 174 -5.03 12.37 5.20
CA VAL A 174 -4.48 12.84 3.93
C VAL A 174 -3.09 12.28 3.66
N TYR A 175 -2.16 12.41 4.60
CA TYR A 175 -0.78 11.94 4.44
C TYR A 175 -0.68 10.42 4.18
N PRO A 176 -1.32 9.54 4.96
CA PRO A 176 -1.28 8.10 4.64
C PRO A 176 -1.87 7.77 3.27
N ASN A 177 -2.90 8.49 2.84
CA ASN A 177 -3.45 8.31 1.51
C ASN A 177 -2.52 8.86 0.42
N ALA A 178 -1.80 9.96 0.65
CA ALA A 178 -0.78 10.46 -0.27
C ALA A 178 0.33 9.42 -0.48
N ILE A 179 0.88 8.86 0.60
CA ILE A 179 1.89 7.78 0.53
C ILE A 179 1.34 6.54 -0.17
N HIS A 180 0.11 6.12 0.14
CA HIS A 180 -0.53 4.98 -0.51
C HIS A 180 -0.75 5.22 -2.01
N MET A 181 -1.15 6.42 -2.41
CA MET A 181 -1.35 6.81 -3.82
C MET A 181 -0.02 6.76 -4.59
N ILE A 182 1.05 7.33 -4.03
CA ILE A 182 2.39 7.30 -4.64
C ILE A 182 2.87 5.85 -4.78
N ALA A 183 2.76 5.04 -3.72
CA ALA A 183 3.12 3.62 -3.77
C ALA A 183 2.31 2.85 -4.82
N THR A 184 1.03 3.18 -5.00
CA THR A 184 0.18 2.55 -6.02
C THR A 184 0.58 2.97 -7.44
N LEU A 185 1.01 4.22 -7.62
CA LEU A 185 1.53 4.70 -8.91
C LEU A 185 2.85 4.00 -9.24
N SER A 186 3.76 3.84 -8.27
CA SER A 186 5.10 3.28 -8.49
C SER A 186 5.09 1.84 -9.00
N ILE A 187 4.09 1.04 -8.65
CA ILE A 187 3.98 -0.37 -9.06
C ILE A 187 3.26 -0.60 -10.40
N LYS A 188 2.76 0.45 -11.07
CA LYS A 188 2.11 0.29 -12.38
C LYS A 188 3.15 -0.06 -13.45
N HIS A 189 2.88 -1.07 -14.27
CA HIS A 189 3.78 -1.48 -15.35
C HIS A 189 3.88 -0.44 -16.46
N ASP A 190 2.78 0.25 -16.78
CA ASP A 190 2.69 1.27 -17.82
C ASP A 190 3.12 2.62 -17.26
N GLU A 191 4.21 3.18 -17.78
CA GLU A 191 4.76 4.46 -17.37
C GLU A 191 3.76 5.61 -17.53
N ALA A 192 2.98 5.62 -18.61
CA ALA A 192 1.97 6.65 -18.82
C ALA A 192 0.92 6.71 -17.68
N LYS A 193 0.76 5.58 -16.95
CA LYS A 193 -0.14 5.48 -15.78
C LYS A 193 0.52 5.86 -14.46
N ARG A 194 1.83 6.14 -14.45
CA ARG A 194 2.58 6.60 -13.26
C ARG A 194 2.63 8.12 -13.15
N LYS A 195 2.01 8.83 -14.06
CA LYS A 195 2.00 10.29 -14.14
C LYS A 195 0.87 10.89 -13.31
N ILE A 196 1.17 11.99 -12.63
CA ILE A 196 0.20 12.75 -11.86
C ILE A 196 0.58 14.24 -11.88
N THR A 197 -0.43 15.12 -11.92
CA THR A 197 -0.25 16.56 -11.73
C THR A 197 -0.57 16.95 -10.29
N LYS A 198 -0.03 18.09 -9.81
CA LYS A 198 -0.36 18.64 -8.49
C LYS A 198 -1.86 18.80 -8.31
N LYS A 199 -2.52 19.40 -9.29
CA LYS A 199 -3.98 19.62 -9.29
C LYS A 199 -4.76 18.33 -9.09
N LYS A 200 -4.40 17.27 -9.83
CA LYS A 200 -5.05 15.97 -9.68
C LYS A 200 -4.75 15.33 -8.33
N PHE A 201 -3.51 15.39 -7.88
CA PHE A 201 -3.10 14.83 -6.60
C PHE A 201 -3.88 15.45 -5.43
N ILE A 202 -3.95 16.78 -5.36
CA ILE A 202 -4.70 17.51 -4.33
C ILE A 202 -6.20 17.20 -4.44
N SER A 203 -6.78 17.24 -5.65
CA SER A 203 -8.20 16.95 -5.86
C SER A 203 -8.57 15.53 -5.39
N ASP A 204 -7.75 14.54 -5.74
CA ASP A 204 -7.97 13.15 -5.32
C ASP A 204 -7.87 13.01 -3.79
N LEU A 205 -6.88 13.67 -3.15
CA LEU A 205 -6.74 13.66 -1.69
C LEU A 205 -7.92 14.31 -0.98
N LEU A 206 -8.43 15.43 -1.48
CA LEU A 206 -9.60 16.12 -0.92
C LEU A 206 -10.90 15.31 -1.07
N ALA A 207 -10.99 14.42 -2.05
CA ALA A 207 -12.13 13.52 -2.25
C ALA A 207 -12.13 12.33 -1.27
N ILE A 208 -11.00 12.02 -0.62
CA ILE A 208 -10.85 10.86 0.25
C ILE A 208 -11.61 11.06 1.58
N ARG A 209 -12.27 10.00 2.04
CA ARG A 209 -13.01 9.99 3.32
C ARG A 209 -12.59 8.84 4.23
N LYS A 210 -11.64 8.00 3.80
CA LYS A 210 -11.21 6.79 4.51
C LYS A 210 -9.69 6.74 4.57
N THR A 211 -9.15 6.46 5.76
CA THR A 211 -7.70 6.26 5.97
C THR A 211 -7.26 4.98 5.25
N ALA A 212 -6.26 5.06 4.40
CA ALA A 212 -5.70 3.89 3.74
C ALA A 212 -4.97 2.99 4.74
N ILE A 213 -5.27 1.71 4.72
CA ILE A 213 -4.55 0.66 5.45
C ILE A 213 -3.83 -0.21 4.42
N SER A 214 -2.51 -0.14 4.41
CA SER A 214 -1.63 -0.90 3.54
C SER A 214 -0.29 -1.12 4.23
N ARG A 215 0.54 -2.04 3.71
CA ARG A 215 1.89 -2.27 4.25
C ARG A 215 2.73 -0.98 4.36
N TRP A 216 2.52 -0.01 3.46
CA TRP A 216 3.23 1.26 3.47
C TRP A 216 2.74 2.19 4.58
N THR A 217 1.41 2.32 4.72
CA THR A 217 0.82 3.17 5.75
C THR A 217 1.02 2.60 7.15
N LEU A 218 1.02 1.28 7.29
CA LEU A 218 1.29 0.61 8.57
C LEU A 218 2.79 0.64 8.96
N ALA A 219 3.69 0.96 8.03
CA ALA A 219 5.09 1.21 8.33
C ALA A 219 5.38 2.65 8.78
N LEU A 220 4.37 3.56 8.76
CA LEU A 220 4.52 4.92 9.25
C LEU A 220 4.58 4.96 10.79
N LYS A 221 5.28 5.96 11.34
CA LYS A 221 5.32 6.19 12.80
C LYS A 221 3.94 6.44 13.42
N THR A 222 2.96 6.80 12.61
CA THR A 222 1.57 7.07 13.02
C THR A 222 0.66 5.85 13.00
N ARG A 223 1.20 4.64 12.82
CA ARG A 223 0.46 3.37 12.68
C ARG A 223 -0.70 3.22 13.67
N GLU A 224 -0.45 3.41 14.95
CA GLU A 224 -1.50 3.28 15.98
C GLU A 224 -2.67 4.24 15.74
N LYS A 225 -2.36 5.51 15.44
CA LYS A 225 -3.38 6.53 15.13
C LYS A 225 -4.19 6.17 13.88
N LEU A 226 -3.53 5.59 12.86
CA LEU A 226 -4.19 5.16 11.63
C LEU A 226 -5.17 4.01 11.90
N ILE A 227 -4.74 3.00 12.65
CA ILE A 227 -5.59 1.86 13.05
C ILE A 227 -6.80 2.33 13.86
N GLN A 228 -6.59 3.24 14.83
CA GLN A 228 -7.66 3.81 15.63
C GLN A 228 -8.63 4.67 14.79
N ALA A 229 -8.12 5.50 13.88
CA ALA A 229 -8.94 6.30 12.98
C ALA A 229 -9.79 5.40 12.07
N ARG A 230 -9.20 4.34 11.52
CA ARG A 230 -9.89 3.39 10.66
C ARG A 230 -11.00 2.63 11.41
N ARG A 231 -10.73 2.19 12.64
CA ARG A 231 -11.75 1.59 13.52
C ARG A 231 -12.97 2.50 13.71
N LYS A 232 -12.75 3.78 13.98
CA LYS A 232 -13.84 4.75 14.13
C LYS A 232 -14.65 4.91 12.83
N GLN A 233 -13.97 4.98 11.69
CA GLN A 233 -14.61 5.11 10.38
C GLN A 233 -15.46 3.88 10.03
N LEU A 234 -14.95 2.66 10.25
CA LEU A 234 -15.68 1.42 9.95
C LEU A 234 -16.89 1.19 10.87
N LYS A 235 -16.80 1.59 12.14
CA LYS A 235 -17.87 1.40 13.11
C LYS A 235 -19.23 1.92 12.62
N ILE A 236 -19.25 3.05 11.91
CA ILE A 236 -20.45 3.70 11.39
C ILE A 236 -21.27 2.74 10.49
N ASN A 237 -20.59 1.90 9.70
CA ASN A 237 -21.22 0.94 8.80
C ASN A 237 -21.40 -0.45 9.46
N LEU A 238 -20.46 -0.87 10.30
CA LEU A 238 -20.53 -2.18 10.98
C LEU A 238 -21.70 -2.28 11.94
N ASP A 239 -22.09 -1.18 12.60
CA ASP A 239 -23.26 -1.16 13.50
C ASP A 239 -24.61 -1.28 12.75
N LYS A 240 -24.61 -1.21 11.40
CA LYS A 240 -25.82 -1.38 10.57
C LYS A 240 -26.06 -2.86 10.22
N ASN A 241 -26.79 -3.58 11.06
CA ASN A 241 -26.97 -5.05 10.96
C ASN A 241 -27.77 -5.54 9.74
N ALA A 242 -28.46 -4.65 9.03
CA ALA A 242 -29.25 -5.02 7.83
C ALA A 242 -28.42 -5.12 6.54
N ARG A 243 -27.12 -4.81 6.58
CA ARG A 243 -26.26 -4.79 5.38
C ARG A 243 -25.74 -6.18 5.07
N LEU A 244 -25.81 -6.57 3.78
CA LEU A 244 -25.16 -7.78 3.27
C LEU A 244 -23.68 -7.55 3.12
N ARG A 245 -22.86 -8.41 3.71
CA ARG A 245 -21.41 -8.24 3.77
C ARG A 245 -20.66 -9.42 3.21
N TYR A 246 -19.70 -9.13 2.34
CA TYR A 246 -18.76 -10.11 1.82
C TYR A 246 -17.34 -9.78 2.30
N PHE A 247 -16.59 -10.83 2.61
CA PHE A 247 -15.19 -10.78 2.99
C PHE A 247 -14.41 -11.61 1.97
N ILE A 248 -13.45 -11.01 1.28
CA ILE A 248 -12.47 -11.74 0.48
C ILE A 248 -11.15 -11.67 1.25
N ILE A 249 -10.62 -12.83 1.62
CA ILE A 249 -9.46 -12.91 2.52
C ILE A 249 -8.37 -13.73 1.84
N ASP A 250 -7.16 -13.14 1.71
CA ASP A 250 -5.97 -13.81 1.21
C ASP A 250 -5.10 -14.31 2.37
N PRO A 251 -5.06 -15.63 2.62
CA PRO A 251 -4.24 -16.24 3.69
C PRO A 251 -2.76 -15.91 3.58
N ASN A 252 -2.23 -15.83 2.36
CA ASN A 252 -0.80 -15.74 2.10
C ASN A 252 -0.21 -14.37 2.47
N SER A 253 -1.04 -13.35 2.55
CA SER A 253 -0.63 -11.98 2.88
C SER A 253 -0.85 -11.60 4.35
N ILE A 254 -1.28 -12.53 5.21
CA ILE A 254 -1.62 -12.29 6.61
C ILE A 254 -0.81 -13.22 7.52
N GLU A 255 0.09 -12.65 8.33
CA GLU A 255 1.08 -13.40 9.10
C GLU A 255 0.48 -14.42 10.10
N ASP A 256 -0.59 -14.06 10.80
CA ASP A 256 -1.23 -14.85 11.86
C ASP A 256 -2.56 -15.50 11.43
N TYR A 257 -2.81 -15.60 10.11
CA TYR A 257 -4.08 -16.05 9.56
C TYR A 257 -4.57 -17.40 10.14
N HIS A 258 -3.77 -18.46 10.05
CA HIS A 258 -4.20 -19.82 10.40
C HIS A 258 -4.61 -19.97 11.87
N SER A 259 -3.98 -19.21 12.78
CA SER A 259 -4.32 -19.22 14.20
C SER A 259 -5.54 -18.37 14.52
N GLU A 260 -5.80 -17.31 13.75
CA GLU A 260 -6.76 -16.27 14.10
C GLU A 260 -8.05 -16.31 13.27
N ILE A 261 -8.07 -16.94 12.07
CA ILE A 261 -9.22 -16.85 11.15
C ILE A 261 -10.54 -17.37 11.78
N VAL A 262 -10.49 -18.51 12.45
CA VAL A 262 -11.70 -19.10 13.10
C VAL A 262 -12.15 -18.23 14.27
N ILE A 263 -11.21 -17.64 15.00
CA ILE A 263 -11.53 -16.72 16.10
C ILE A 263 -12.15 -15.44 15.54
N PHE A 264 -11.58 -14.88 14.47
CA PHE A 264 -12.13 -13.70 13.80
C PHE A 264 -13.56 -13.91 13.33
N ILE A 265 -13.83 -15.02 12.62
CA ILE A 265 -15.18 -15.34 12.13
C ILE A 265 -16.15 -15.52 13.31
N SER A 266 -15.75 -16.24 14.36
CA SER A 266 -16.56 -16.43 15.56
C SER A 266 -16.90 -15.08 16.22
N ASP A 267 -15.90 -14.28 16.53
CA ASP A 267 -16.07 -12.97 17.16
C ASP A 267 -16.94 -12.02 16.31
N TYR A 268 -16.81 -12.10 14.98
CA TYR A 268 -17.61 -11.31 14.05
C TYR A 268 -19.09 -11.73 14.10
N ILE A 269 -19.40 -13.03 14.06
CA ILE A 269 -20.77 -13.56 14.15
C ILE A 269 -21.38 -13.18 15.49
N ASP A 270 -20.67 -13.38 16.58
CA ASP A 270 -21.14 -13.08 17.94
C ASP A 270 -21.43 -11.59 18.14
N LYS A 271 -20.73 -10.73 17.46
CA LYS A 271 -20.92 -9.29 17.58
C LYS A 271 -21.96 -8.73 16.62
N TYR A 272 -21.88 -9.07 15.35
CA TYR A 272 -22.63 -8.40 14.30
C TYR A 272 -23.76 -9.24 13.69
N HIS A 273 -23.76 -10.55 13.93
CA HIS A 273 -24.75 -11.45 13.32
C HIS A 273 -25.39 -12.44 14.32
N PHE A 274 -25.42 -12.11 15.59
CA PHE A 274 -25.88 -12.99 16.67
C PHE A 274 -27.40 -13.21 16.70
N LYS A 275 -28.20 -12.23 16.26
CA LYS A 275 -29.68 -12.36 16.31
C LYS A 275 -30.18 -13.27 15.19
N PRO A 276 -31.09 -14.24 15.48
CA PRO A 276 -31.69 -15.07 14.45
C PRO A 276 -32.43 -14.26 13.35
N ALA A 277 -32.94 -13.08 13.69
CA ALA A 277 -33.60 -12.18 12.74
C ALA A 277 -32.62 -11.47 11.75
N HIS A 278 -31.32 -11.61 11.93
CA HIS A 278 -30.34 -11.11 10.97
C HIS A 278 -30.22 -12.05 9.76
N ILE A 279 -31.08 -11.85 8.76
CA ILE A 279 -31.19 -12.72 7.58
C ILE A 279 -30.10 -12.52 6.55
N ASN A 280 -29.52 -11.32 6.49
CA ASN A 280 -28.40 -11.00 5.57
C ASN A 280 -27.11 -11.67 6.04
N THR A 281 -27.02 -12.96 5.79
CA THR A 281 -25.93 -13.83 6.23
C THR A 281 -24.60 -13.41 5.60
N PRO A 282 -23.56 -13.11 6.40
CA PRO A 282 -22.25 -12.72 5.87
C PRO A 282 -21.61 -13.86 5.09
N THR A 283 -20.83 -13.51 4.06
CA THR A 283 -20.10 -14.46 3.24
C THR A 283 -18.61 -14.25 3.44
N PHE A 284 -17.89 -15.32 3.80
CA PHE A 284 -16.44 -15.36 3.87
C PHE A 284 -15.91 -16.15 2.68
N CYS A 285 -15.30 -15.45 1.73
CA CYS A 285 -14.66 -16.00 0.55
C CYS A 285 -13.16 -16.00 0.79
N LEU A 286 -12.54 -17.18 0.84
CA LEU A 286 -11.14 -17.35 1.18
C LEU A 286 -10.34 -17.75 -0.06
N CYS A 287 -9.18 -17.12 -0.29
CA CYS A 287 -8.23 -17.54 -1.33
C CYS A 287 -7.47 -18.79 -0.83
N ALA A 288 -8.20 -19.88 -0.67
CA ALA A 288 -7.75 -21.13 -0.09
C ALA A 288 -8.42 -22.31 -0.81
N ASP A 289 -7.75 -23.46 -0.80
CA ASP A 289 -8.29 -24.65 -1.40
C ASP A 289 -9.48 -25.24 -0.58
N ARG A 290 -10.18 -26.18 -1.18
CA ARG A 290 -11.35 -26.79 -0.57
C ARG A 290 -11.02 -27.54 0.74
N SER A 291 -9.82 -28.11 0.87
CA SER A 291 -9.42 -28.84 2.08
C SER A 291 -9.29 -27.90 3.26
N GLU A 292 -8.68 -26.73 3.04
CA GLU A 292 -8.58 -25.70 4.07
C GLU A 292 -9.93 -25.13 4.47
N ILE A 293 -10.82 -24.89 3.48
CA ILE A 293 -12.21 -24.48 3.75
C ILE A 293 -12.91 -25.49 4.67
N GLN A 294 -12.79 -26.79 4.40
CA GLN A 294 -13.39 -27.84 5.20
C GLN A 294 -12.82 -27.91 6.62
N ASP A 295 -11.50 -27.70 6.79
CA ASP A 295 -10.89 -27.60 8.13
C ASP A 295 -11.46 -26.41 8.91
N ILE A 296 -11.54 -25.25 8.29
CA ILE A 296 -12.13 -24.06 8.92
C ILE A 296 -13.61 -24.31 9.29
N GLN A 297 -14.41 -24.91 8.41
CA GLN A 297 -15.79 -25.27 8.71
C GLN A 297 -15.88 -26.24 9.90
N HIS A 298 -15.02 -27.25 9.95
CA HIS A 298 -14.99 -28.20 11.07
C HIS A 298 -14.67 -27.50 12.40
N ARG A 299 -13.67 -26.63 12.41
CA ARG A 299 -13.28 -25.85 13.60
C ARG A 299 -14.38 -24.87 14.03
N LEU A 300 -15.09 -24.23 13.07
CA LEU A 300 -16.27 -23.40 13.35
C LEU A 300 -17.42 -24.22 13.96
N TYR A 301 -17.67 -25.41 13.39
CA TYR A 301 -18.70 -26.31 13.91
C TYR A 301 -18.42 -26.74 15.34
N GLN A 302 -17.16 -27.01 15.72
CA GLN A 302 -16.75 -27.27 17.11
C GLN A 302 -17.08 -26.11 18.05
N LYS A 303 -17.17 -24.88 17.55
CA LYS A 303 -17.61 -23.68 18.28
C LYS A 303 -19.13 -23.47 18.22
N GLY A 304 -19.87 -24.39 17.64
CA GLY A 304 -21.34 -24.27 17.49
C GLY A 304 -21.79 -23.36 16.35
N ILE A 305 -20.88 -22.98 15.44
CA ILE A 305 -21.16 -22.11 14.29
C ILE A 305 -21.32 -22.99 13.05
N VAL A 306 -22.52 -23.01 12.49
CA VAL A 306 -22.82 -23.73 11.25
C VAL A 306 -22.65 -22.79 10.06
N SER A 307 -21.97 -23.26 9.01
CA SER A 307 -21.76 -22.55 7.73
C SER A 307 -22.46 -23.27 6.57
N ASN A 308 -22.82 -22.51 5.53
CA ASN A 308 -23.27 -23.02 4.25
C ASN A 308 -22.16 -22.78 3.21
N ASP A 309 -21.67 -23.83 2.57
CA ASP A 309 -20.65 -23.76 1.52
C ASP A 309 -21.20 -23.94 0.11
N GLY A 310 -22.51 -24.11 -0.02
CA GLY A 310 -23.20 -24.29 -1.30
C GLY A 310 -23.12 -25.70 -1.89
N TYR A 311 -22.49 -26.67 -1.22
CA TYR A 311 -22.35 -28.02 -1.76
C TYR A 311 -23.50 -28.93 -1.36
N LEU A 312 -24.09 -29.60 -2.37
CA LEU A 312 -25.09 -30.67 -2.23
C LEU A 312 -24.56 -31.93 -2.91
N GLY A 313 -24.35 -33.00 -2.14
CA GLY A 313 -23.87 -34.29 -2.70
C GLY A 313 -22.51 -34.18 -3.45
N GLY A 314 -21.69 -33.21 -3.10
CA GLY A 314 -20.38 -33.00 -3.72
C GLY A 314 -20.37 -32.04 -4.92
N GLN A 315 -21.52 -31.54 -5.34
CA GLN A 315 -21.66 -30.52 -6.39
C GLN A 315 -22.01 -29.18 -5.79
N PHE A 316 -21.44 -28.10 -6.32
CA PHE A 316 -21.77 -26.74 -5.91
C PHE A 316 -23.07 -26.30 -6.59
N GLU A 317 -24.01 -25.83 -5.78
CA GLU A 317 -25.30 -25.30 -6.24
C GLU A 317 -25.47 -23.85 -5.79
N GLU A 318 -25.40 -22.92 -6.73
CA GLU A 318 -25.46 -21.48 -6.46
C GLU A 318 -26.79 -21.10 -5.75
N SER A 319 -27.91 -21.65 -6.18
CA SER A 319 -29.21 -21.39 -5.56
C SER A 319 -29.28 -21.85 -4.10
N TYR A 320 -28.60 -22.94 -3.77
CA TYR A 320 -28.46 -23.43 -2.40
C TYR A 320 -27.51 -22.56 -1.60
N PHE A 321 -26.42 -22.09 -2.20
CA PHE A 321 -25.47 -21.18 -1.56
C PHE A 321 -26.12 -19.86 -1.15
N PHE A 322 -26.89 -19.23 -2.04
CA PHE A 322 -27.49 -17.91 -1.78
C PHE A 322 -28.86 -17.97 -1.07
N ARG A 323 -29.42 -19.15 -0.80
CA ARG A 323 -30.67 -19.23 -0.07
C ARG A 323 -30.55 -18.61 1.32
N GLU A 324 -31.67 -18.18 1.87
CA GLU A 324 -31.73 -17.73 3.26
C GLU A 324 -31.72 -18.92 4.22
N PRO A 325 -31.09 -18.76 5.43
CA PRO A 325 -31.14 -19.81 6.44
C PRO A 325 -32.56 -20.01 6.95
N LEU A 326 -32.97 -21.27 7.14
CA LEU A 326 -34.21 -21.60 7.79
C LEU A 326 -34.18 -21.19 9.26
N ILE A 327 -35.28 -20.62 9.73
CA ILE A 327 -35.45 -20.24 11.12
C ILE A 327 -36.44 -21.19 11.77
N SER A 328 -36.00 -21.93 12.79
CA SER A 328 -36.81 -22.86 13.55
C SER A 328 -36.97 -22.39 14.99
N LYS A 329 -38.15 -22.76 15.61
CA LYS A 329 -38.32 -22.58 17.05
C LYS A 329 -38.05 -23.91 17.74
N GLY A 330 -37.11 -23.91 18.68
CA GLY A 330 -36.83 -25.04 19.55
C GLY A 330 -37.97 -25.30 20.56
N ALA A 331 -37.95 -26.46 21.19
CA ALA A 331 -38.98 -26.89 22.19
C ALA A 331 -39.06 -25.93 23.42
N GLY A 332 -38.01 -25.19 23.71
CA GLY A 332 -37.95 -24.17 24.77
C GLY A 332 -38.34 -22.74 24.31
N GLY A 333 -38.86 -22.58 23.09
CA GLY A 333 -39.16 -21.24 22.53
C GLY A 333 -37.94 -20.49 21.95
N GLU A 334 -36.76 -21.09 22.02
CA GLU A 334 -35.56 -20.54 21.39
C GLU A 334 -35.68 -20.52 19.88
N THR A 335 -35.35 -19.39 19.29
CA THR A 335 -35.27 -19.27 17.84
C THR A 335 -33.84 -19.62 17.39
N LYS A 336 -33.72 -20.61 16.50
CA LYS A 336 -32.46 -21.07 15.96
C LYS A 336 -32.40 -20.85 14.46
N ARG A 337 -31.28 -20.39 13.98
CA ARG A 337 -30.94 -20.24 12.56
C ARG A 337 -30.19 -21.49 12.10
N GLU A 338 -30.47 -21.97 10.90
CA GLU A 338 -29.88 -23.18 10.34
C GLU A 338 -28.34 -23.01 10.15
N PHE A 339 -27.89 -21.89 9.58
CA PHE A 339 -26.48 -21.53 9.44
C PHE A 339 -26.26 -20.05 9.69
N SER A 340 -25.10 -19.70 10.19
CA SER A 340 -24.76 -18.32 10.62
C SER A 340 -23.93 -17.55 9.61
N LEU A 341 -23.27 -18.24 8.66
CA LEU A 341 -22.44 -17.64 7.62
C LEU A 341 -22.43 -18.49 6.36
N ARG A 342 -21.98 -17.88 5.26
CA ARG A 342 -21.57 -18.59 4.06
C ARG A 342 -20.07 -18.60 3.98
N ILE A 343 -19.49 -19.71 3.50
CA ILE A 343 -18.04 -19.83 3.28
C ILE A 343 -17.81 -20.39 1.88
N LEU A 344 -16.79 -19.87 1.18
CA LEU A 344 -16.55 -20.15 -0.23
C LEU A 344 -15.06 -20.12 -0.53
N SER A 345 -14.58 -20.99 -1.42
CA SER A 345 -13.26 -20.84 -2.05
C SER A 345 -13.33 -19.80 -3.17
N TRP A 346 -12.42 -18.83 -3.11
CA TRP A 346 -12.32 -17.81 -4.16
C TRP A 346 -11.89 -18.41 -5.50
N GLU A 347 -10.95 -19.34 -5.47
CA GLU A 347 -10.41 -19.98 -6.67
C GLU A 347 -11.45 -20.82 -7.39
N ASP A 348 -12.28 -21.54 -6.66
CA ASP A 348 -13.30 -22.43 -7.23
C ASP A 348 -14.54 -21.68 -7.73
N HIS A 349 -15.06 -20.78 -6.90
CA HIS A 349 -16.40 -20.21 -7.11
C HIS A 349 -16.52 -18.70 -6.81
N GLY A 350 -15.41 -17.96 -6.66
CA GLY A 350 -15.46 -16.52 -6.31
C GLY A 350 -16.31 -15.67 -7.25
N ASN A 351 -16.37 -16.04 -8.53
CA ASN A 351 -17.15 -15.31 -9.54
C ASN A 351 -18.66 -15.30 -9.29
N VAL A 352 -19.22 -16.27 -8.54
CA VAL A 352 -20.68 -16.31 -8.23
C VAL A 352 -21.10 -15.09 -7.38
N LEU A 353 -20.17 -14.44 -6.68
CA LEU A 353 -20.46 -13.24 -5.91
C LEU A 353 -20.95 -12.07 -6.77
N ASN A 354 -20.67 -12.07 -8.08
CA ASN A 354 -21.20 -11.10 -9.03
C ASN A 354 -22.71 -11.22 -9.25
N ASN A 355 -23.26 -12.42 -9.03
CA ASN A 355 -24.69 -12.69 -9.25
C ASN A 355 -25.58 -12.14 -8.12
N ARG A 356 -24.98 -11.85 -6.96
CA ARG A 356 -25.67 -11.20 -5.84
C ARG A 356 -24.75 -10.19 -5.19
N LYS A 357 -24.90 -8.91 -5.53
CA LYS A 357 -24.06 -7.82 -4.98
C LYS A 357 -24.28 -7.66 -3.47
N CYS A 358 -23.20 -7.38 -2.75
CA CYS A 358 -23.25 -7.00 -1.35
C CYS A 358 -23.35 -5.49 -1.18
N ASP A 359 -23.70 -5.06 0.04
CA ASP A 359 -23.65 -3.64 0.43
C ASP A 359 -22.23 -3.21 0.83
N ASP A 360 -21.51 -4.10 1.55
CA ASP A 360 -20.15 -3.86 2.00
C ASP A 360 -19.26 -5.05 1.58
N LEU A 361 -18.17 -4.74 0.89
CA LEU A 361 -17.13 -5.69 0.51
C LEU A 361 -15.85 -5.38 1.30
N PHE A 362 -15.41 -6.32 2.13
CA PHE A 362 -14.15 -6.26 2.84
C PHE A 362 -13.10 -7.09 2.10
N ILE A 363 -12.06 -6.44 1.60
CA ILE A 363 -10.91 -7.08 0.97
C ILE A 363 -9.77 -7.06 1.98
N VAL A 364 -9.39 -8.23 2.45
CA VAL A 364 -8.42 -8.43 3.54
C VAL A 364 -7.20 -9.13 2.98
N GLY A 365 -6.03 -8.51 3.17
CA GLY A 365 -4.83 -8.93 2.48
C GLY A 365 -4.74 -8.36 1.07
N GLU A 366 -4.09 -9.09 0.17
CA GLU A 366 -3.80 -8.65 -1.21
C GLU A 366 -4.35 -9.65 -2.27
N PRO A 367 -5.63 -10.07 -2.20
CA PRO A 367 -6.18 -11.01 -3.17
C PRO A 367 -6.34 -10.36 -4.54
N ASP A 368 -6.13 -11.12 -5.61
CA ASP A 368 -6.54 -10.71 -6.96
C ASP A 368 -8.06 -10.88 -7.13
N CYS A 369 -8.79 -9.79 -6.98
CA CYS A 369 -10.25 -9.76 -7.11
C CYS A 369 -10.72 -8.81 -8.25
N ASN A 370 -9.90 -8.61 -9.28
CA ASN A 370 -10.22 -7.74 -10.42
C ASN A 370 -11.45 -8.19 -11.22
N SER A 371 -11.83 -9.47 -11.13
CA SER A 371 -13.02 -10.03 -11.78
C SER A 371 -14.34 -9.68 -11.09
N LEU A 372 -14.28 -9.07 -9.89
CA LEU A 372 -15.50 -8.75 -9.13
C LEU A 372 -16.04 -7.37 -9.53
N ASP A 373 -17.35 -7.34 -9.81
CA ASP A 373 -18.09 -6.08 -10.04
C ASP A 373 -18.33 -5.36 -8.71
N THR A 374 -17.62 -4.26 -8.52
CA THR A 374 -17.71 -3.42 -7.31
C THR A 374 -18.48 -2.12 -7.51
N VAL A 375 -19.19 -1.98 -8.64
CA VAL A 375 -20.05 -0.80 -8.90
C VAL A 375 -21.17 -0.76 -7.86
N ASP A 376 -21.36 0.39 -7.22
CA ASP A 376 -22.34 0.62 -6.13
C ASP A 376 -22.10 -0.19 -4.85
N VAL A 377 -20.92 -0.79 -4.68
CA VAL A 377 -20.51 -1.52 -3.47
C VAL A 377 -19.58 -0.65 -2.62
N ASN A 378 -19.83 -0.61 -1.30
CA ASN A 378 -18.91 0.05 -0.38
C ASN A 378 -17.69 -0.86 -0.13
N VAL A 379 -16.59 -0.60 -0.83
CA VAL A 379 -15.37 -1.40 -0.72
C VAL A 379 -14.48 -0.91 0.43
N GLU A 380 -14.05 -1.83 1.27
CA GLU A 380 -13.16 -1.64 2.41
C GLU A 380 -11.90 -2.51 2.24
N ARG A 381 -10.73 -1.89 2.06
CA ARG A 381 -9.46 -2.60 1.88
C ARG A 381 -8.62 -2.54 3.15
N LEU A 382 -8.12 -3.69 3.60
CA LEU A 382 -7.27 -3.85 4.79
C LEU A 382 -6.06 -4.71 4.41
N ALA A 383 -5.07 -4.10 3.76
CA ALA A 383 -3.86 -4.78 3.31
C ALA A 383 -2.69 -4.54 4.27
N GLY A 384 -1.80 -5.52 4.42
CA GLY A 384 -0.60 -5.44 5.24
C GLY A 384 -0.84 -5.46 6.76
N ALA A 385 -2.09 -5.64 7.20
CA ALA A 385 -2.45 -5.77 8.61
C ALA A 385 -2.45 -7.25 9.04
N SER A 386 -2.03 -7.53 10.29
CA SER A 386 -2.22 -8.85 10.90
C SER A 386 -3.71 -9.13 11.17
N MET A 387 -4.08 -10.38 11.35
CA MET A 387 -5.47 -10.72 11.69
C MET A 387 -5.89 -10.11 13.04
N LYS A 388 -4.98 -9.96 14.00
CA LYS A 388 -5.24 -9.26 15.27
C LYS A 388 -5.59 -7.79 15.05
N GLU A 389 -4.85 -7.09 14.19
CA GLU A 389 -5.14 -5.70 13.83
C GLU A 389 -6.47 -5.58 13.07
N ILE A 390 -6.76 -6.52 12.16
CA ILE A 390 -8.04 -6.59 11.45
C ILE A 390 -9.18 -6.75 12.45
N LYS A 391 -9.07 -7.67 13.42
CA LYS A 391 -10.04 -7.84 14.51
C LYS A 391 -10.26 -6.54 15.28
N TYR A 392 -9.18 -5.81 15.59
CA TYR A 392 -9.27 -4.52 16.27
C TYR A 392 -9.98 -3.46 15.41
N VAL A 393 -9.58 -3.31 14.14
CA VAL A 393 -10.18 -2.36 13.19
C VAL A 393 -11.65 -2.65 12.96
N MET A 394 -12.02 -3.94 12.85
CA MET A 394 -13.41 -4.40 12.75
C MET A 394 -14.16 -4.29 14.08
N GLY A 395 -13.49 -3.88 15.15
CA GLY A 395 -14.08 -3.68 16.46
C GLY A 395 -14.47 -4.98 17.19
N VAL A 396 -14.09 -6.15 16.72
CA VAL A 396 -14.36 -7.45 17.40
C VAL A 396 -13.35 -7.75 18.50
N SER A 397 -12.22 -7.07 18.51
CA SER A 397 -11.24 -7.07 19.60
C SER A 397 -11.00 -5.65 20.10
N ASN A 398 -10.55 -5.52 21.36
CA ASN A 398 -10.08 -4.25 21.93
C ASN A 398 -8.54 -4.16 21.98
N VAL A 399 -7.85 -5.26 21.66
CA VAL A 399 -6.39 -5.39 21.68
C VAL A 399 -5.94 -5.90 20.32
N TYR A 400 -4.83 -5.42 19.82
CA TYR A 400 -4.24 -5.82 18.52
C TYR A 400 -2.74 -6.17 18.61
N GLU A 401 -2.19 -6.19 19.82
CA GLU A 401 -0.82 -6.63 20.14
C GLU A 401 -0.76 -8.12 20.55
#